data_f0dd582e04607be189936dd51f0be3c1
#
_entry.id   f0dd582e04607be189936dd51f0be3c1
#
_cell.length_a   1.000
_cell.length_b   1.000
_cell.length_c   1.000
_cell.angle_alpha   90.00
_cell.angle_beta   90.00
_cell.angle_gamma   90.00
#
_symmetry.space_group_name_H-M   'P 1'
#
loop_
_entity.id
_entity.type
_entity.pdbx_description
1 polymer ?
#
loop_
_entity_poly.entity_id
_entity_poly.type
_entity_poly.pdbx_seq_one_letter_code
_entity_poly.pdbx_strand_id
1 'polypeptide(L)'
;MDLAFDRCHIWHPYTSTLTPLTCYPVSRADGVMITLEDGRSLVDGMSSWWAAIHGYNHPKLNQAAHQQIEQMSHIMFGGLTHQPAIELCQKLLKLAPNNLEQVFLADSGSVAVEVSLKMALQYWHSKGQPRAKFLTLRHGYHGDTFAAMSVTDPDNSMHSLYKGFLPEHIFANSPEGGFFDEWDERDIADFRAKLAEHHHQIAAVILEPIVQGAGGMRIYHPEFLRQVRALCDEFGVLLILDEIATGFGRTGKLFACEHAGIQPDILCVGKALTGGYMTLSATLTTQQVADTVCAGEAGCFMHGPTFMGNPLACAVASASLSLIEQGDWQQQVVNIEAFFAEHLPKLDNFPLVKQTRWLGAIGVVETHFPVNMEVIQALFVEHGVWIRPFGRLIYLMPPYISQPEHLEKLVDAIAVALSQPECFKQ
;
A
#
# COMPACT_ATOMS: atom_id res chain seq x y z
N MET A 1 14.92 3.81 -27.74
CA MET A 1 15.41 3.97 -26.33
C MET A 1 16.79 3.31 -26.20
N ASP A 2 17.71 3.89 -25.43
CA ASP A 2 19.06 3.30 -25.22
C ASP A 2 19.01 2.27 -24.07
N LEU A 3 18.63 1.05 -24.42
CA LEU A 3 18.55 -0.06 -23.44
C LEU A 3 19.93 -0.57 -23.00
N ALA A 4 21.00 -0.29 -23.77
CA ALA A 4 22.34 -0.63 -23.33
C ALA A 4 22.79 0.28 -22.18
N PHE A 5 22.49 1.57 -22.26
CA PHE A 5 22.72 2.51 -21.17
C PHE A 5 21.89 2.14 -19.93
N ASP A 6 20.60 1.87 -20.12
CA ASP A 6 19.70 1.46 -19.03
C ASP A 6 20.27 0.26 -18.27
N ARG A 7 20.60 -0.80 -18.99
CA ARG A 7 21.13 -2.05 -18.42
C ARG A 7 22.45 -1.86 -17.67
N CYS A 8 23.31 -0.97 -18.14
CA CYS A 8 24.64 -0.78 -17.58
C CYS A 8 24.72 0.25 -16.45
N HIS A 9 23.77 1.20 -16.39
CA HIS A 9 23.89 2.38 -15.53
C HIS A 9 22.67 2.68 -14.66
N ILE A 10 21.50 2.09 -14.94
CA ILE A 10 20.29 2.29 -14.13
C ILE A 10 20.04 1.06 -13.26
N TRP A 11 20.05 1.26 -11.96
CA TRP A 11 19.75 0.20 -10.99
C TRP A 11 18.25 0.15 -10.71
N HIS A 12 17.56 -0.80 -11.31
CA HIS A 12 16.13 -1.02 -11.11
C HIS A 12 15.81 -1.61 -9.74
N PRO A 13 14.60 -1.33 -9.17
CA PRO A 13 14.22 -1.83 -7.84
C PRO A 13 14.23 -3.36 -7.79
N TYR A 14 14.82 -3.91 -6.72
CA TYR A 14 14.91 -5.35 -6.43
C TYR A 14 15.53 -6.19 -7.55
N THR A 15 16.46 -5.63 -8.30
CA THR A 15 17.18 -6.34 -9.38
C THR A 15 18.69 -6.35 -9.13
N SER A 16 19.36 -7.35 -9.70
CA SER A 16 20.82 -7.45 -9.66
C SER A 16 21.42 -6.70 -10.86
N THR A 17 22.48 -5.94 -10.63
CA THR A 17 23.28 -5.36 -11.71
C THR A 17 24.17 -6.39 -12.40
N LEU A 18 24.42 -7.53 -11.75
CA LEU A 18 25.23 -8.63 -12.32
C LEU A 18 24.39 -9.53 -13.24
N THR A 19 23.14 -9.76 -12.88
CA THR A 19 22.18 -10.59 -13.63
C THR A 19 20.85 -9.84 -13.72
N PRO A 20 20.81 -8.70 -14.47
CA PRO A 20 19.60 -7.90 -14.55
C PRO A 20 18.50 -8.65 -15.30
N LEU A 21 17.26 -8.54 -14.78
CA LEU A 21 16.09 -8.99 -15.50
C LEU A 21 15.84 -8.13 -16.74
N THR A 22 15.18 -8.69 -17.74
CA THR A 22 14.79 -7.95 -18.95
C THR A 22 13.87 -6.80 -18.59
N CYS A 23 14.23 -5.58 -18.99
CA CYS A 23 13.39 -4.40 -18.94
C CYS A 23 12.72 -4.15 -20.27
N TYR A 24 11.43 -3.88 -20.27
CA TYR A 24 10.63 -3.65 -21.47
C TYR A 24 10.46 -2.15 -21.69
N PRO A 25 10.86 -1.61 -22.87
CA PRO A 25 10.83 -0.18 -23.13
C PRO A 25 9.39 0.30 -23.38
N VAL A 26 8.88 1.14 -22.50
CA VAL A 26 7.53 1.70 -22.59
C VAL A 26 7.54 3.03 -23.36
N SER A 27 6.71 3.14 -24.40
CA SER A 27 6.55 4.38 -25.17
C SER A 27 5.42 5.27 -24.63
N ARG A 28 4.33 4.66 -24.15
CA ARG A 28 3.17 5.36 -23.59
C ARG A 28 2.32 4.43 -22.72
N ALA A 29 1.47 5.03 -21.87
CA ALA A 29 0.41 4.31 -21.18
C ALA A 29 -0.89 5.14 -21.23
N ASP A 30 -2.05 4.46 -21.38
CA ASP A 30 -3.36 5.10 -21.50
C ASP A 30 -4.45 4.14 -21.00
N GLY A 31 -5.38 4.61 -20.17
CA GLY A 31 -6.38 3.75 -19.55
C GLY A 31 -5.72 2.59 -18.80
N VAL A 32 -6.03 1.35 -19.19
CA VAL A 32 -5.44 0.12 -18.61
C VAL A 32 -4.29 -0.44 -19.44
N MET A 33 -3.87 0.25 -20.50
CA MET A 33 -2.90 -0.26 -21.48
C MET A 33 -1.53 0.37 -21.32
N ILE A 34 -0.49 -0.45 -21.35
CA ILE A 34 0.91 -0.06 -21.45
C ILE A 34 1.39 -0.42 -22.84
N THR A 35 1.89 0.54 -23.61
CA THR A 35 2.40 0.32 -24.98
C THR A 35 3.93 0.35 -24.97
N LEU A 36 4.54 -0.70 -25.50
CA LEU A 36 5.98 -0.81 -25.66
C LEU A 36 6.47 -0.10 -26.94
N GLU A 37 7.77 0.17 -27.04
CA GLU A 37 8.35 0.80 -28.25
C GLU A 37 8.21 -0.02 -29.52
N ASP A 38 8.14 -1.36 -29.39
CA ASP A 38 7.94 -2.28 -30.53
C ASP A 38 6.46 -2.38 -30.97
N GLY A 39 5.57 -1.62 -30.34
CA GLY A 39 4.15 -1.55 -30.66
C GLY A 39 3.28 -2.57 -29.91
N ARG A 40 3.84 -3.50 -29.14
CA ARG A 40 3.04 -4.40 -28.30
C ARG A 40 2.30 -3.59 -27.23
N SER A 41 1.06 -3.97 -26.98
CA SER A 41 0.22 -3.36 -25.93
C SER A 41 -0.11 -4.40 -24.87
N LEU A 42 0.12 -4.06 -23.60
CA LEU A 42 -0.04 -4.92 -22.45
C LEU A 42 -1.19 -4.40 -21.59
N VAL A 43 -2.11 -5.28 -21.19
CA VAL A 43 -3.09 -4.96 -20.14
C VAL A 43 -2.36 -4.91 -18.80
N ASP A 44 -2.51 -3.81 -18.08
CA ASP A 44 -1.90 -3.65 -16.76
C ASP A 44 -2.70 -4.36 -15.67
N GLY A 45 -2.13 -5.38 -15.07
CA GLY A 45 -2.68 -6.09 -13.91
C GLY A 45 -2.13 -5.59 -12.57
N MET A 46 -1.37 -4.47 -12.53
CA MET A 46 -0.59 -4.06 -11.35
C MET A 46 -0.89 -2.64 -10.85
N SER A 47 -1.55 -1.79 -11.64
CA SER A 47 -1.76 -0.36 -11.34
C SER A 47 -0.49 0.35 -10.88
N SER A 48 0.66 0.07 -11.52
CA SER A 48 1.97 0.60 -11.09
C SER A 48 2.21 0.43 -9.58
N TRP A 49 2.06 -0.78 -9.08
CA TRP A 49 2.09 -1.11 -7.65
C TRP A 49 1.05 -0.36 -6.81
N TRP A 50 -0.24 -0.60 -7.13
CA TRP A 50 -1.42 -0.14 -6.39
C TRP A 50 -1.84 1.33 -6.62
N ALA A 51 -1.07 2.10 -7.37
CA ALA A 51 -1.22 3.56 -7.41
C ALA A 51 -2.18 4.04 -8.51
N ALA A 52 -2.12 3.47 -9.74
CA ALA A 52 -2.85 3.95 -10.91
C ALA A 52 -4.31 3.46 -10.94
N ILE A 53 -5.08 3.74 -9.90
CA ILE A 53 -6.45 3.25 -9.73
C ILE A 53 -7.43 3.76 -10.81
N HIS A 54 -7.21 4.95 -11.33
CA HIS A 54 -8.03 5.57 -12.39
C HIS A 54 -7.52 5.22 -13.81
N GLY A 55 -6.51 4.34 -13.91
CA GLY A 55 -5.77 4.11 -15.14
C GLY A 55 -4.77 5.22 -15.46
N TYR A 56 -4.05 5.03 -16.55
CA TYR A 56 -3.00 5.95 -17.02
C TYR A 56 -3.58 7.11 -17.82
N ASN A 57 -2.86 8.23 -17.84
CA ASN A 57 -3.14 9.39 -18.71
C ASN A 57 -4.56 9.93 -18.55
N HIS A 58 -5.09 9.95 -17.34
CA HIS A 58 -6.46 10.39 -17.07
C HIS A 58 -6.64 11.88 -17.33
N PRO A 59 -7.62 12.32 -18.17
CA PRO A 59 -7.74 13.72 -18.61
C PRO A 59 -7.85 14.74 -17.48
N LYS A 60 -8.61 14.44 -16.42
CA LYS A 60 -8.78 15.34 -15.27
C LYS A 60 -7.48 15.50 -14.46
N LEU A 61 -6.70 14.44 -14.33
CA LEU A 61 -5.42 14.48 -13.62
C LEU A 61 -4.38 15.24 -14.45
N ASN A 62 -4.33 15.00 -15.77
CA ASN A 62 -3.50 15.79 -16.70
C ASN A 62 -3.82 17.27 -16.62
N GLN A 63 -5.12 17.61 -16.67
CA GLN A 63 -5.57 18.99 -16.60
C GLN A 63 -5.14 19.66 -15.29
N ALA A 64 -5.31 18.99 -14.14
CA ALA A 64 -4.90 19.51 -12.85
C ALA A 64 -3.38 19.78 -12.80
N ALA A 65 -2.57 18.84 -13.34
CA ALA A 65 -1.12 19.01 -13.41
C ALA A 65 -0.73 20.20 -14.30
N HIS A 66 -1.29 20.32 -15.51
CA HIS A 66 -1.00 21.42 -16.43
C HIS A 66 -1.36 22.78 -15.83
N GLN A 67 -2.56 22.92 -15.27
CA GLN A 67 -3.02 24.16 -14.66
C GLN A 67 -2.14 24.57 -13.46
N GLN A 68 -1.71 23.59 -12.66
CA GLN A 68 -0.87 23.90 -11.49
C GLN A 68 0.56 24.28 -11.89
N ILE A 69 1.13 23.65 -12.92
CA ILE A 69 2.49 24.01 -13.43
C ILE A 69 2.53 25.45 -13.91
N GLU A 70 1.47 25.95 -14.57
CA GLU A 70 1.37 27.34 -15.03
C GLU A 70 1.38 28.37 -13.89
N GLN A 71 0.95 27.97 -12.68
CA GLN A 71 0.95 28.83 -11.49
C GLN A 71 2.23 28.71 -10.70
N MET A 72 2.52 27.50 -10.20
CA MET A 72 3.74 27.12 -9.48
C MET A 72 3.85 25.61 -9.34
N SER A 73 5.01 25.06 -9.66
CA SER A 73 5.29 23.63 -9.48
C SER A 73 5.62 23.28 -8.03
N HIS A 74 6.35 24.17 -7.34
CA HIS A 74 6.74 24.03 -5.93
C HIS A 74 6.92 25.38 -5.25
N ILE A 75 6.60 25.41 -3.96
CA ILE A 75 6.96 26.45 -3.00
C ILE A 75 7.16 25.79 -1.63
N MET A 76 8.13 26.27 -0.83
CA MET A 76 8.31 25.78 0.55
C MET A 76 7.04 25.95 1.38
N PHE A 77 6.70 24.97 2.22
CA PHE A 77 5.48 24.98 3.03
C PHE A 77 5.69 25.56 4.44
N GLY A 78 6.93 25.82 4.84
CA GLY A 78 7.27 26.43 6.12
C GLY A 78 6.96 27.92 6.14
N GLY A 79 5.87 28.31 6.81
CA GLY A 79 5.39 29.70 6.92
C GLY A 79 4.62 30.20 5.70
N LEU A 80 4.48 29.40 4.63
CA LEU A 80 3.66 29.68 3.46
C LEU A 80 2.58 28.60 3.31
N THR A 81 1.49 28.94 2.66
CA THR A 81 0.41 28.01 2.31
C THR A 81 -0.11 28.29 0.91
N HIS A 82 -0.89 27.36 0.36
CA HIS A 82 -1.45 27.49 -0.98
C HIS A 82 -2.74 26.69 -1.14
N GLN A 83 -3.58 27.12 -2.07
CA GLN A 83 -4.91 26.55 -2.30
C GLN A 83 -4.90 25.04 -2.56
N PRO A 84 -4.02 24.44 -3.38
CA PRO A 84 -4.00 22.99 -3.59
C PRO A 84 -3.82 22.16 -2.32
N ALA A 85 -3.00 22.59 -1.35
CA ALA A 85 -2.83 21.87 -0.08
C ALA A 85 -4.10 21.97 0.77
N ILE A 86 -4.74 23.14 0.83
CA ILE A 86 -5.97 23.36 1.58
C ILE A 86 -7.07 22.45 1.02
N GLU A 87 -7.29 22.45 -0.28
CA GLU A 87 -8.32 21.63 -0.95
C GLU A 87 -8.07 20.13 -0.76
N LEU A 88 -6.81 19.69 -0.89
CA LEU A 88 -6.44 18.30 -0.66
C LEU A 88 -6.75 17.88 0.78
N CYS A 89 -6.32 18.67 1.78
CA CYS A 89 -6.54 18.35 3.18
C CYS A 89 -8.03 18.36 3.54
N GLN A 90 -8.83 19.30 2.99
CA GLN A 90 -10.28 19.32 3.17
C GLN A 90 -10.94 18.03 2.65
N LYS A 91 -10.53 17.55 1.46
CA LYS A 91 -11.03 16.29 0.89
C LYS A 91 -10.60 15.08 1.68
N LEU A 92 -9.32 15.03 2.09
CA LEU A 92 -8.82 13.95 2.93
C LEU A 92 -9.61 13.83 4.23
N LEU A 93 -9.82 14.93 4.96
CA LEU A 93 -10.57 14.93 6.20
C LEU A 93 -12.06 14.59 6.02
N LYS A 94 -12.64 14.96 4.87
CA LYS A 94 -14.02 14.59 4.55
C LYS A 94 -14.18 13.08 4.27
N LEU A 95 -13.16 12.46 3.67
CA LEU A 95 -13.19 11.05 3.26
C LEU A 95 -12.70 10.10 4.36
N ALA A 96 -11.74 10.55 5.18
CA ALA A 96 -11.12 9.76 6.23
C ALA A 96 -12.09 9.48 7.42
N PRO A 97 -11.75 8.51 8.30
CA PRO A 97 -12.46 8.34 9.57
C PRO A 97 -12.62 9.66 10.32
N ASN A 98 -13.82 9.93 10.84
CA ASN A 98 -14.25 11.24 11.32
C ASN A 98 -13.57 11.72 12.62
N ASN A 99 -12.81 10.86 13.29
CA ASN A 99 -11.99 11.20 14.46
C ASN A 99 -10.63 11.80 14.06
N LEU A 100 -10.25 11.75 12.77
CA LEU A 100 -8.99 12.30 12.27
C LEU A 100 -9.22 13.75 11.83
N GLU A 101 -8.47 14.67 12.43
CA GLU A 101 -8.71 16.13 12.29
C GLU A 101 -7.48 16.89 11.82
N GLN A 102 -6.28 16.27 11.83
CA GLN A 102 -5.03 16.86 11.43
C GLN A 102 -4.37 16.07 10.30
N VAL A 103 -3.78 16.77 9.33
CA VAL A 103 -3.11 16.18 8.17
C VAL A 103 -1.68 16.66 8.11
N PHE A 104 -0.74 15.73 8.09
CA PHE A 104 0.67 15.99 7.82
C PHE A 104 1.03 15.41 6.45
N LEU A 105 1.31 16.27 5.48
CA LEU A 105 1.69 15.85 4.12
C LEU A 105 3.16 15.39 4.10
N ALA A 106 3.45 14.31 3.37
CA ALA A 106 4.78 13.73 3.27
C ALA A 106 5.08 13.25 1.85
N ASP A 107 6.34 12.88 1.58
CA ASP A 107 6.82 12.67 0.22
C ASP A 107 6.48 11.27 -0.34
N SER A 108 6.49 10.25 0.51
CA SER A 108 6.26 8.86 0.09
C SER A 108 5.60 8.05 1.21
N GLY A 109 5.10 6.84 0.88
CA GLY A 109 4.51 5.96 1.87
C GLY A 109 5.46 5.62 3.04
N SER A 110 6.71 5.28 2.75
CA SER A 110 7.71 5.03 3.81
C SER A 110 7.90 6.25 4.71
N VAL A 111 7.90 7.46 4.15
CA VAL A 111 8.00 8.71 4.92
C VAL A 111 6.74 8.95 5.75
N ALA A 112 5.54 8.64 5.25
CA ALA A 112 4.32 8.73 6.06
C ALA A 112 4.38 7.79 7.28
N VAL A 113 4.93 6.59 7.12
CA VAL A 113 5.17 5.67 8.24
C VAL A 113 6.21 6.25 9.21
N GLU A 114 7.35 6.75 8.73
CA GLU A 114 8.35 7.44 9.59
C GLU A 114 7.71 8.57 10.41
N VAL A 115 6.84 9.37 9.78
CA VAL A 115 6.09 10.45 10.42
C VAL A 115 5.17 9.91 11.51
N SER A 116 4.42 8.85 11.23
CA SER A 116 3.50 8.24 12.20
C SER A 116 4.21 7.67 13.42
N LEU A 117 5.35 6.99 13.20
CA LEU A 117 6.18 6.46 14.29
C LEU A 117 6.76 7.60 15.15
N LYS A 118 7.27 8.66 14.51
CA LYS A 118 7.77 9.86 15.22
C LYS A 118 6.65 10.55 16.00
N MET A 119 5.43 10.67 15.45
CA MET A 119 4.29 11.23 16.17
C MET A 119 3.99 10.44 17.44
N ALA A 120 3.95 9.12 17.35
CA ALA A 120 3.70 8.25 18.52
C ALA A 120 4.79 8.38 19.58
N LEU A 121 6.06 8.40 19.19
CA LEU A 121 7.19 8.58 20.13
C LEU A 121 7.13 9.95 20.80
N GLN A 122 6.91 11.03 20.04
CA GLN A 122 6.85 12.39 20.56
C GLN A 122 5.60 12.59 21.45
N TYR A 123 4.46 11.96 21.12
CA TYR A 123 3.27 11.95 21.96
C TYR A 123 3.56 11.45 23.38
N TRP A 124 4.19 10.30 23.51
CA TRP A 124 4.50 9.73 24.81
C TRP A 124 5.61 10.48 25.55
N HIS A 125 6.58 11.02 24.80
CA HIS A 125 7.59 11.90 25.39
C HIS A 125 6.94 13.16 25.99
N SER A 126 6.04 13.80 25.26
CA SER A 126 5.31 15.00 25.70
C SER A 126 4.43 14.74 26.92
N LYS A 127 3.95 13.50 27.10
CA LYS A 127 3.23 13.07 28.30
C LYS A 127 4.12 12.77 29.52
N GLY A 128 5.45 12.88 29.38
CA GLY A 128 6.39 12.47 30.43
C GLY A 128 6.44 10.96 30.70
N GLN A 129 5.97 10.14 29.73
CA GLN A 129 5.93 8.69 29.78
C GLN A 129 6.61 8.11 28.54
N PRO A 130 7.93 8.29 28.34
CA PRO A 130 8.58 7.89 27.11
C PRO A 130 8.46 6.38 26.88
N ARG A 131 7.95 6.02 25.69
CA ARG A 131 7.83 4.65 25.18
C ARG A 131 8.62 4.55 23.90
N ALA A 132 9.37 3.46 23.70
CA ALA A 132 10.32 3.33 22.59
C ALA A 132 10.09 2.09 21.71
N LYS A 133 9.06 1.30 22.01
CA LYS A 133 8.73 0.09 21.25
C LYS A 133 7.46 0.29 20.44
N PHE A 134 7.36 -0.49 19.37
CA PHE A 134 6.14 -0.67 18.61
C PHE A 134 5.73 -2.14 18.66
N LEU A 135 4.44 -2.42 18.59
CA LEU A 135 3.91 -3.75 18.36
C LEU A 135 3.36 -3.81 16.93
N THR A 136 3.79 -4.81 16.18
CA THR A 136 3.37 -5.03 14.79
C THR A 136 3.19 -6.52 14.53
N LEU A 137 2.84 -6.90 13.30
CA LEU A 137 2.59 -8.29 12.92
C LEU A 137 3.75 -8.87 12.11
N ARG A 138 3.98 -10.17 12.28
CA ARG A 138 4.72 -10.95 11.28
C ARG A 138 4.07 -10.77 9.91
N HIS A 139 4.84 -10.92 8.85
CA HIS A 139 4.42 -10.68 7.47
C HIS A 139 3.93 -9.26 7.18
N GLY A 140 4.12 -8.30 8.08
CA GLY A 140 3.88 -6.88 7.82
C GLY A 140 4.95 -6.26 6.95
N TYR A 141 4.58 -5.24 6.16
CA TYR A 141 5.50 -4.43 5.38
C TYR A 141 5.04 -2.96 5.41
N HIS A 142 5.97 -2.06 5.78
CA HIS A 142 5.67 -0.65 6.00
C HIS A 142 6.57 0.31 5.23
N GLY A 143 7.46 -0.20 4.38
CA GLY A 143 8.36 0.61 3.56
C GLY A 143 9.83 0.25 3.72
N ASP A 144 10.69 0.95 2.97
CA ASP A 144 12.12 0.64 2.82
C ASP A 144 13.05 1.65 3.50
N THR A 145 12.53 2.66 4.20
CA THR A 145 13.32 3.53 5.09
C THR A 145 13.56 2.83 6.42
N PHE A 146 14.64 3.17 7.14
CA PHE A 146 15.09 2.37 8.29
C PHE A 146 14.06 2.23 9.41
N ALA A 147 13.32 3.27 9.78
CA ALA A 147 12.31 3.09 10.82
C ALA A 147 11.08 2.32 10.29
N ALA A 148 10.66 2.53 9.06
CA ALA A 148 9.62 1.71 8.42
C ALA A 148 10.05 0.23 8.33
N MET A 149 11.32 -0.04 7.99
CA MET A 149 11.88 -1.39 8.00
C MET A 149 11.89 -2.00 9.40
N SER A 150 12.13 -1.22 10.45
CA SER A 150 12.19 -1.73 11.83
C SER A 150 10.85 -2.28 12.33
N VAL A 151 9.73 -1.83 11.77
CA VAL A 151 8.37 -2.33 12.05
C VAL A 151 7.85 -3.28 10.96
N THR A 152 8.64 -3.56 9.93
CA THR A 152 8.40 -4.60 8.92
C THR A 152 8.93 -5.95 9.43
N ASP A 153 8.33 -7.07 9.00
CA ASP A 153 8.76 -8.42 9.40
C ASP A 153 10.28 -8.59 9.26
N PRO A 154 11.01 -8.85 10.36
CA PRO A 154 12.47 -8.95 10.36
C PRO A 154 13.00 -10.19 9.62
N ASP A 155 12.14 -11.20 9.41
CA ASP A 155 12.49 -12.42 8.69
C ASP A 155 12.15 -12.31 7.19
N ASN A 156 11.57 -11.20 6.76
CA ASN A 156 11.40 -10.89 5.35
C ASN A 156 12.79 -10.70 4.71
N SER A 157 13.05 -11.43 3.63
CA SER A 157 14.35 -11.46 2.94
C SER A 157 14.88 -10.08 2.53
N MET A 158 14.01 -9.11 2.30
CA MET A 158 14.40 -7.73 1.95
C MET A 158 15.08 -7.00 3.10
N HIS A 159 14.77 -7.33 4.34
CA HIS A 159 15.22 -6.58 5.53
C HIS A 159 16.22 -7.34 6.42
N SER A 160 16.37 -8.64 6.22
CA SER A 160 17.27 -9.48 7.01
C SER A 160 18.75 -9.02 7.00
N LEU A 161 19.19 -8.36 5.91
CA LEU A 161 20.54 -7.80 5.76
C LEU A 161 20.86 -6.67 6.75
N TYR A 162 19.83 -6.00 7.28
CA TYR A 162 19.99 -4.86 8.20
C TYR A 162 19.76 -5.25 9.66
N LYS A 163 19.67 -6.55 9.94
CA LYS A 163 19.52 -7.08 11.29
C LYS A 163 20.71 -6.65 12.15
N GLY A 164 20.43 -6.09 13.34
CA GLY A 164 21.44 -5.53 14.25
C GLY A 164 21.75 -4.03 14.03
N PHE A 165 21.29 -3.42 12.92
CA PHE A 165 21.34 -1.98 12.73
C PHE A 165 20.02 -1.30 13.10
N LEU A 166 18.89 -1.96 12.81
CA LEU A 166 17.55 -1.44 13.08
C LEU A 166 17.17 -1.57 14.56
N PRO A 167 16.37 -0.64 15.10
CA PRO A 167 15.75 -0.84 16.42
C PRO A 167 14.91 -2.13 16.44
N GLU A 168 15.00 -2.85 17.54
CA GLU A 168 14.20 -4.06 17.75
C GLU A 168 12.84 -3.70 18.35
N HIS A 169 11.77 -4.21 17.73
CA HIS A 169 10.39 -4.03 18.15
C HIS A 169 9.72 -5.36 18.49
N ILE A 170 8.44 -5.34 18.84
CA ILE A 170 7.67 -6.50 19.27
C ILE A 170 6.82 -6.97 18.09
N PHE A 171 6.92 -8.26 17.74
CA PHE A 171 6.18 -8.85 16.63
C PHE A 171 5.21 -9.91 17.12
N ALA A 172 3.93 -9.72 16.88
CA ALA A 172 2.91 -10.74 17.07
C ALA A 172 2.74 -11.58 15.80
N ASN A 173 2.22 -12.79 15.97
CA ASN A 173 1.88 -13.64 14.83
C ASN A 173 0.79 -12.98 13.98
N SER A 174 0.88 -13.17 12.66
CA SER A 174 -0.23 -12.82 11.77
C SER A 174 -1.41 -13.75 11.99
N PRO A 175 -2.65 -13.26 11.86
CA PRO A 175 -3.81 -14.14 11.84
C PRO A 175 -3.71 -15.14 10.68
N GLU A 176 -4.18 -16.38 10.89
CA GLU A 176 -4.18 -17.44 9.90
C GLU A 176 -5.52 -17.52 9.14
N GLY A 177 -6.63 -17.17 9.80
CA GLY A 177 -7.97 -17.16 9.22
C GLY A 177 -8.12 -16.15 8.10
N GLY A 178 -8.73 -16.58 6.98
CA GLY A 178 -9.04 -15.73 5.82
C GLY A 178 -10.24 -14.82 6.07
N PHE A 179 -10.43 -13.86 5.16
CA PHE A 179 -11.50 -12.85 5.27
C PHE A 179 -12.91 -13.43 5.36
N PHE A 180 -13.17 -14.50 4.63
CA PHE A 180 -14.48 -15.15 4.54
C PHE A 180 -14.61 -16.39 5.44
N ASP A 181 -13.57 -16.73 6.21
CA ASP A 181 -13.57 -17.87 7.12
C ASP A 181 -14.41 -17.59 8.38
N GLU A 182 -14.70 -18.60 9.17
CA GLU A 182 -15.21 -18.40 10.51
C GLU A 182 -14.10 -17.84 11.40
N TRP A 183 -14.46 -16.91 12.29
CA TRP A 183 -13.49 -16.31 13.21
C TRP A 183 -12.95 -17.35 14.21
N ASP A 184 -11.64 -17.34 14.43
CA ASP A 184 -10.96 -18.18 15.42
C ASP A 184 -10.26 -17.28 16.47
N GLU A 185 -10.68 -17.42 17.73
CA GLU A 185 -10.08 -16.66 18.86
C GLU A 185 -8.59 -16.94 19.06
N ARG A 186 -8.04 -18.01 18.49
CA ARG A 186 -6.60 -18.29 18.52
C ARG A 186 -5.79 -17.26 17.75
N ASP A 187 -6.35 -16.65 16.74
CA ASP A 187 -5.67 -15.67 15.90
C ASP A 187 -5.26 -14.41 16.65
N ILE A 188 -6.02 -13.98 17.67
CA ILE A 188 -5.70 -12.80 18.48
C ILE A 188 -4.88 -13.11 19.74
N ALA A 189 -4.72 -14.37 20.10
CA ALA A 189 -4.15 -14.76 21.40
C ALA A 189 -2.72 -14.27 21.62
N ASP A 190 -1.84 -14.45 20.63
CA ASP A 190 -0.43 -14.00 20.72
C ASP A 190 -0.31 -12.47 20.78
N PHE A 191 -1.12 -11.76 19.97
CA PHE A 191 -1.17 -10.30 19.98
C PHE A 191 -1.61 -9.79 21.36
N ARG A 192 -2.70 -10.34 21.91
CA ARG A 192 -3.24 -10.00 23.24
C ARG A 192 -2.19 -10.23 24.34
N ALA A 193 -1.51 -11.36 24.33
CA ALA A 193 -0.49 -11.69 25.31
C ALA A 193 0.68 -10.69 25.28
N LYS A 194 1.20 -10.38 24.09
CA LYS A 194 2.32 -9.43 23.91
C LYS A 194 1.93 -8.01 24.27
N LEU A 195 0.73 -7.56 23.91
CA LEU A 195 0.26 -6.23 24.30
C LEU A 195 0.10 -6.14 25.81
N ALA A 196 -0.52 -7.12 26.44
CA ALA A 196 -0.70 -7.15 27.90
C ALA A 196 0.64 -7.12 28.65
N GLU A 197 1.64 -7.86 28.18
CA GLU A 197 2.98 -7.91 28.80
C GLU A 197 3.76 -6.60 28.61
N HIS A 198 3.66 -5.98 27.44
CA HIS A 198 4.60 -4.93 27.04
C HIS A 198 3.96 -3.54 26.83
N HIS A 199 2.66 -3.34 27.03
CA HIS A 199 1.96 -2.08 26.77
C HIS A 199 2.64 -0.83 27.35
N HIS A 200 3.29 -0.94 28.51
CA HIS A 200 3.99 0.15 29.18
C HIS A 200 5.22 0.67 28.41
N GLN A 201 5.79 -0.10 27.46
CA GLN A 201 6.90 0.27 26.58
C GLN A 201 6.43 0.57 25.16
N ILE A 202 5.21 0.18 24.77
CA ILE A 202 4.69 0.30 23.41
C ILE A 202 4.13 1.70 23.20
N ALA A 203 4.74 2.44 22.28
CA ALA A 203 4.26 3.75 21.85
C ALA A 203 3.00 3.64 20.98
N ALA A 204 3.00 2.69 20.06
CA ALA A 204 1.85 2.38 19.22
C ALA A 204 1.89 0.94 18.71
N VAL A 205 0.71 0.45 18.36
CA VAL A 205 0.54 -0.67 17.43
C VAL A 205 0.56 -0.10 16.02
N ILE A 206 1.26 -0.76 15.08
CA ILE A 206 1.19 -0.46 13.65
C ILE A 206 0.92 -1.71 12.86
N LEU A 207 -0.04 -1.67 11.92
CA LEU A 207 -0.35 -2.77 11.02
C LEU A 207 -1.04 -2.29 9.74
N GLU A 208 -0.97 -3.14 8.70
CA GLU A 208 -1.77 -3.00 7.48
C GLU A 208 -3.17 -3.57 7.77
N PRO A 209 -4.27 -2.80 7.60
CA PRO A 209 -5.61 -3.31 7.88
C PRO A 209 -6.08 -4.28 6.80
N ILE A 210 -6.59 -5.45 7.21
CA ILE A 210 -7.23 -6.47 6.38
C ILE A 210 -6.28 -7.15 5.39
N VAL A 211 -5.37 -6.43 4.72
CA VAL A 211 -4.47 -6.99 3.70
C VAL A 211 -3.03 -6.69 4.03
N GLN A 212 -2.25 -7.72 4.31
CA GLN A 212 -0.78 -7.63 4.35
C GLN A 212 -0.26 -7.83 2.92
N GLY A 213 0.13 -6.72 2.26
CA GLY A 213 0.47 -6.72 0.84
C GLY A 213 1.79 -7.41 0.53
N ALA A 214 2.91 -6.69 0.61
CA ALA A 214 4.25 -7.21 0.26
C ALA A 214 4.70 -8.38 1.14
N GLY A 215 4.13 -8.55 2.32
CA GLY A 215 4.40 -9.67 3.23
C GLY A 215 3.71 -10.99 2.86
N GLY A 216 3.02 -11.08 1.72
CA GLY A 216 2.46 -12.33 1.25
C GLY A 216 1.04 -12.23 0.67
N MET A 217 0.53 -11.05 0.41
CA MET A 217 -0.83 -10.83 -0.09
C MET A 217 -1.87 -11.58 0.76
N ARG A 218 -1.73 -11.52 2.07
CA ARG A 218 -2.57 -12.20 3.06
C ARG A 218 -3.80 -11.35 3.33
N ILE A 219 -4.96 -11.95 3.27
CA ILE A 219 -6.24 -11.27 3.51
C ILE A 219 -6.86 -11.90 4.74
N TYR A 220 -6.93 -11.18 5.86
CA TYR A 220 -7.31 -11.72 7.15
C TYR A 220 -8.70 -11.27 7.60
N HIS A 221 -9.26 -12.00 8.57
CA HIS A 221 -10.61 -11.80 9.07
C HIS A 221 -10.78 -10.44 9.77
N PRO A 222 -11.83 -9.64 9.48
CA PRO A 222 -12.04 -8.29 10.06
C PRO A 222 -12.13 -8.26 11.59
N GLU A 223 -12.58 -9.35 12.22
CA GLU A 223 -12.67 -9.45 13.68
C GLU A 223 -11.31 -9.29 14.37
N PHE A 224 -10.22 -9.77 13.74
CA PHE A 224 -8.87 -9.54 14.25
C PHE A 224 -8.62 -8.04 14.45
N LEU A 225 -8.87 -7.23 13.45
CA LEU A 225 -8.66 -5.78 13.52
C LEU A 225 -9.58 -5.11 14.54
N ARG A 226 -10.82 -5.59 14.68
CA ARG A 226 -11.76 -5.10 15.71
C ARG A 226 -11.24 -5.36 17.12
N GLN A 227 -10.72 -6.56 17.37
CA GLN A 227 -10.13 -6.91 18.66
C GLN A 227 -8.81 -6.15 18.91
N VAL A 228 -7.98 -5.92 17.90
CA VAL A 228 -6.79 -5.06 18.02
C VAL A 228 -7.17 -3.66 18.49
N ARG A 229 -8.21 -3.03 17.92
CA ARG A 229 -8.66 -1.72 18.38
C ARG A 229 -9.12 -1.74 19.84
N ALA A 230 -9.96 -2.72 20.19
CA ALA A 230 -10.44 -2.85 21.57
C ALA A 230 -9.30 -3.05 22.59
N LEU A 231 -8.30 -3.85 22.25
CA LEU A 231 -7.13 -4.07 23.09
C LEU A 231 -6.25 -2.79 23.19
N CYS A 232 -6.09 -2.05 22.10
CA CYS A 232 -5.37 -0.76 22.14
C CYS A 232 -6.08 0.23 23.07
N ASP A 233 -7.43 0.27 23.07
CA ASP A 233 -8.22 1.10 23.95
C ASP A 233 -8.09 0.66 25.41
N GLU A 234 -8.18 -0.64 25.69
CA GLU A 234 -8.03 -1.24 27.02
C GLU A 234 -6.67 -0.90 27.66
N PHE A 235 -5.59 -1.03 26.91
CA PHE A 235 -4.23 -0.80 27.39
C PHE A 235 -3.72 0.65 27.19
N GLY A 236 -4.52 1.53 26.60
CA GLY A 236 -4.16 2.93 26.37
C GLY A 236 -2.94 3.06 25.45
N VAL A 237 -2.91 2.33 24.32
CA VAL A 237 -1.86 2.34 23.31
C VAL A 237 -2.42 2.91 22.02
N LEU A 238 -1.66 3.77 21.34
CA LEU A 238 -2.08 4.33 20.04
C LEU A 238 -2.14 3.23 18.97
N LEU A 239 -3.12 3.35 18.05
CA LEU A 239 -3.24 2.50 16.87
C LEU A 239 -2.90 3.29 15.61
N ILE A 240 -1.89 2.85 14.88
CA ILE A 240 -1.50 3.33 13.56
C ILE A 240 -1.99 2.32 12.51
N LEU A 241 -2.78 2.76 11.54
CA LEU A 241 -3.13 1.94 10.39
C LEU A 241 -2.41 2.42 9.13
N ASP A 242 -1.70 1.51 8.50
CA ASP A 242 -1.03 1.72 7.24
C ASP A 242 -1.96 1.35 6.08
N GLU A 243 -2.68 2.35 5.58
CA GLU A 243 -3.59 2.24 4.43
C GLU A 243 -2.95 2.71 3.11
N ILE A 244 -1.62 2.76 3.05
CA ILE A 244 -0.90 3.20 1.84
C ILE A 244 -1.22 2.32 0.64
N ALA A 245 -1.40 1.01 0.86
CA ALA A 245 -1.75 0.06 -0.18
C ALA A 245 -3.26 -0.18 -0.29
N THR A 246 -3.98 -0.17 0.84
CA THR A 246 -5.38 -0.59 0.94
C THR A 246 -6.39 0.53 0.77
N GLY A 247 -5.98 1.77 1.00
CA GLY A 247 -6.86 2.94 0.93
C GLY A 247 -7.39 3.25 -0.47
N PHE A 248 -8.39 4.11 -0.51
CA PHE A 248 -9.05 4.61 -1.72
C PHE A 248 -9.74 3.54 -2.58
N GLY A 249 -10.36 2.56 -1.92
CA GLY A 249 -11.27 1.63 -2.57
C GLY A 249 -10.71 0.26 -2.92
N ARG A 250 -9.41 0.01 -2.76
CA ARG A 250 -8.75 -1.22 -3.23
C ARG A 250 -9.38 -2.51 -2.68
N THR A 251 -9.84 -2.51 -1.44
CA THR A 251 -10.46 -3.67 -0.78
C THR A 251 -11.99 -3.72 -0.88
N GLY A 252 -12.62 -2.84 -1.68
CA GLY A 252 -14.08 -2.72 -1.76
C GLY A 252 -14.70 -1.73 -0.77
N LYS A 253 -13.94 -1.23 0.19
CA LYS A 253 -14.27 -0.11 1.06
C LYS A 253 -13.33 1.05 0.79
N LEU A 254 -13.75 2.29 1.12
CA LEU A 254 -12.90 3.46 0.90
C LEU A 254 -11.57 3.32 1.64
N PHE A 255 -11.64 2.91 2.91
CA PHE A 255 -10.51 2.48 3.73
C PHE A 255 -10.75 1.06 4.27
N ALA A 256 -9.71 0.24 4.32
CA ALA A 256 -9.87 -1.16 4.73
C ALA A 256 -10.31 -1.30 6.20
N CYS A 257 -10.02 -0.33 7.06
CA CYS A 257 -10.48 -0.32 8.44
C CYS A 257 -12.03 -0.32 8.58
N GLU A 258 -12.74 0.13 7.55
CA GLU A 258 -14.21 0.10 7.51
C GLU A 258 -14.80 -1.34 7.53
N HIS A 259 -14.05 -2.34 7.04
CA HIS A 259 -14.48 -3.74 7.14
C HIS A 259 -14.64 -4.21 8.60
N ALA A 260 -13.83 -3.67 9.50
CA ALA A 260 -13.92 -3.92 10.93
C ALA A 260 -14.80 -2.89 11.68
N GLY A 261 -15.20 -1.80 11.04
CA GLY A 261 -15.96 -0.73 11.66
C GLY A 261 -15.20 0.01 12.75
N ILE A 262 -13.86 0.15 12.62
CA ILE A 262 -13.00 0.78 13.60
C ILE A 262 -12.33 2.05 13.06
N GLN A 263 -11.81 2.87 13.97
CA GLN A 263 -11.07 4.09 13.67
C GLN A 263 -9.70 4.06 14.33
N PRO A 264 -8.61 4.43 13.60
CA PRO A 264 -7.28 4.52 14.17
C PRO A 264 -7.05 5.87 14.87
N ASP A 265 -5.97 5.96 15.66
CA ASP A 265 -5.45 7.22 16.17
C ASP A 265 -4.59 7.95 15.12
N ILE A 266 -3.92 7.17 14.26
CA ILE A 266 -3.07 7.67 13.18
C ILE A 266 -3.31 6.81 11.93
N LEU A 267 -3.46 7.45 10.77
CA LEU A 267 -3.70 6.81 9.48
C LEU A 267 -2.64 7.26 8.48
N CYS A 268 -1.96 6.31 7.83
CA CYS A 268 -1.04 6.60 6.74
C CYS A 268 -1.70 6.28 5.40
N VAL A 269 -1.62 7.21 4.44
CA VAL A 269 -2.13 7.03 3.06
C VAL A 269 -1.08 7.49 2.03
N GLY A 270 -1.12 6.90 0.84
CA GLY A 270 -0.18 7.19 -0.25
C GLY A 270 -0.61 6.54 -1.55
N LYS A 271 0.34 6.15 -2.41
CA LYS A 271 0.08 5.42 -3.67
C LYS A 271 -1.12 5.97 -4.46
N ALA A 272 -2.30 5.37 -4.31
CA ALA A 272 -3.54 5.77 -4.99
C ALA A 272 -3.98 7.22 -4.70
N LEU A 273 -3.45 7.85 -3.67
CA LEU A 273 -3.74 9.25 -3.33
C LEU A 273 -3.57 10.20 -4.53
N THR A 274 -2.55 9.98 -5.35
CA THR A 274 -2.30 10.79 -6.56
C THR A 274 -2.79 10.14 -7.85
N GLY A 275 -3.51 9.01 -7.75
CA GLY A 275 -3.90 8.23 -8.93
C GLY A 275 -2.71 7.68 -9.73
N GLY A 276 -1.53 7.55 -9.11
CA GLY A 276 -0.32 7.01 -9.73
C GLY A 276 0.51 8.04 -10.52
N TYR A 277 0.19 9.33 -10.44
CA TYR A 277 0.88 10.38 -11.22
C TYR A 277 2.23 10.76 -10.64
N MET A 278 2.34 10.85 -9.33
CA MET A 278 3.58 11.24 -8.65
C MET A 278 3.58 10.83 -7.18
N THR A 279 4.72 10.98 -6.55
CA THR A 279 4.86 10.68 -5.13
C THR A 279 4.18 11.76 -4.28
N LEU A 280 3.37 11.32 -3.35
CA LEU A 280 2.80 12.08 -2.24
C LEU A 280 2.21 11.09 -1.26
N SER A 281 2.26 11.41 0.01
CA SER A 281 1.59 10.68 1.08
C SER A 281 1.06 11.65 2.14
N ALA A 282 0.25 11.14 3.03
CA ALA A 282 -0.23 11.90 4.19
C ALA A 282 -0.31 10.99 5.41
N THR A 283 -0.03 11.57 6.57
CA THR A 283 -0.30 10.99 7.87
C THR A 283 -1.39 11.83 8.54
N LEU A 284 -2.55 11.21 8.76
CA LEU A 284 -3.67 11.86 9.43
C LEU A 284 -3.70 11.43 10.89
N THR A 285 -4.10 12.33 11.79
CA THR A 285 -4.17 12.01 13.22
C THR A 285 -5.31 12.76 13.92
N THR A 286 -5.62 12.32 15.13
CA THR A 286 -6.61 13.00 15.98
C THR A 286 -6.09 14.34 16.49
N GLN A 287 -7.00 15.26 16.81
CA GLN A 287 -6.65 16.53 17.47
C GLN A 287 -5.90 16.28 18.79
N GLN A 288 -6.33 15.27 19.56
CA GLN A 288 -5.68 14.91 20.83
C GLN A 288 -4.19 14.54 20.65
N VAL A 289 -3.85 13.78 19.62
CA VAL A 289 -2.45 13.42 19.34
C VAL A 289 -1.66 14.67 18.98
N ALA A 290 -2.19 15.51 18.09
CA ALA A 290 -1.54 16.73 17.64
C ALA A 290 -1.30 17.73 18.78
N ASP A 291 -2.31 17.98 19.60
CA ASP A 291 -2.21 18.86 20.76
C ASP A 291 -1.20 18.36 21.78
N THR A 292 -1.21 17.06 22.07
CA THR A 292 -0.24 16.46 22.99
C THR A 292 1.20 16.58 22.48
N VAL A 293 1.43 16.31 21.20
CA VAL A 293 2.73 16.48 20.56
C VAL A 293 3.21 17.93 20.66
N CYS A 294 2.34 18.91 20.38
CA CYS A 294 2.69 20.32 20.37
C CYS A 294 2.80 20.94 21.77
N ALA A 295 2.14 20.34 22.79
CA ALA A 295 2.27 20.78 24.18
C ALA A 295 3.59 20.36 24.85
N GLY A 296 4.39 19.49 24.22
CA GLY A 296 5.68 19.06 24.73
C GLY A 296 6.78 20.12 24.61
N GLU A 297 7.96 19.80 25.12
CA GLU A 297 9.13 20.71 25.18
C GLU A 297 9.49 21.32 23.82
N ALA A 298 9.37 20.56 22.73
CA ALA A 298 9.70 21.04 21.38
C ALA A 298 8.69 22.09 20.84
N GLY A 299 7.47 22.16 21.40
CA GLY A 299 6.43 23.11 20.98
C GLY A 299 5.87 22.86 19.56
N CYS A 300 6.35 21.87 18.85
CA CYS A 300 5.94 21.51 17.49
C CYS A 300 6.29 20.06 17.17
N PHE A 301 5.73 19.55 16.08
CA PHE A 301 6.15 18.24 15.54
C PHE A 301 7.47 18.36 14.79
N MET A 302 8.47 17.57 15.18
CA MET A 302 9.85 17.68 14.72
C MET A 302 10.09 16.93 13.39
N HIS A 303 9.41 17.36 12.32
CA HIS A 303 9.61 16.87 10.96
C HIS A 303 9.21 17.97 9.95
N GLY A 304 9.94 18.08 8.82
CA GLY A 304 9.66 19.08 7.80
C GLY A 304 10.52 18.88 6.54
N PRO A 305 10.08 18.03 5.59
CA PRO A 305 10.82 17.81 4.35
C PRO A 305 10.69 18.99 3.38
N THR A 306 11.68 19.15 2.49
CA THR A 306 11.76 20.26 1.52
C THR A 306 10.52 20.34 0.62
N PHE A 307 10.02 19.20 0.16
CA PHE A 307 8.88 19.13 -0.78
C PHE A 307 7.54 18.88 -0.09
N MET A 308 7.47 19.00 1.24
CA MET A 308 6.21 18.88 1.97
C MET A 308 5.15 19.79 1.38
N GLY A 309 3.95 19.21 1.12
CA GLY A 309 2.84 19.96 0.57
C GLY A 309 3.10 20.52 -0.83
N ASN A 310 3.90 19.82 -1.67
CA ASN A 310 4.18 20.25 -3.03
C ASN A 310 2.89 20.61 -3.78
N PRO A 311 2.73 21.87 -4.30
CA PRO A 311 1.49 22.32 -4.93
C PRO A 311 1.04 21.45 -6.09
N LEU A 312 1.97 21.01 -6.94
CA LEU A 312 1.67 20.17 -8.10
C LEU A 312 1.11 18.80 -7.66
N ALA A 313 1.77 18.16 -6.69
CA ALA A 313 1.31 16.88 -6.16
C ALA A 313 -0.04 17.03 -5.44
N CYS A 314 -0.25 18.10 -4.67
CA CYS A 314 -1.51 18.40 -4.01
C CYS A 314 -2.66 18.62 -5.00
N ALA A 315 -2.43 19.35 -6.09
CA ALA A 315 -3.43 19.59 -7.12
C ALA A 315 -3.86 18.29 -7.82
N VAL A 316 -2.91 17.44 -8.18
CA VAL A 316 -3.18 16.14 -8.80
C VAL A 316 -3.90 15.21 -7.82
N ALA A 317 -3.46 15.14 -6.56
CA ALA A 317 -4.11 14.34 -5.53
C ALA A 317 -5.55 14.83 -5.27
N SER A 318 -5.77 16.15 -5.20
CA SER A 318 -7.11 16.73 -5.07
C SER A 318 -8.02 16.33 -6.23
N ALA A 319 -7.51 16.31 -7.46
CA ALA A 319 -8.25 15.84 -8.64
C ALA A 319 -8.55 14.34 -8.58
N SER A 320 -7.59 13.52 -8.11
CA SER A 320 -7.78 12.08 -7.88
C SER A 320 -8.89 11.83 -6.85
N LEU A 321 -8.86 12.54 -5.71
CA LEU A 321 -9.92 12.42 -4.70
C LEU A 321 -11.28 12.90 -5.20
N SER A 322 -11.34 13.89 -6.11
CA SER A 322 -12.59 14.27 -6.74
C SER A 322 -13.21 13.16 -7.60
N LEU A 323 -12.38 12.30 -8.21
CA LEU A 323 -12.88 11.11 -8.91
C LEU A 323 -13.40 10.06 -7.92
N ILE A 324 -12.75 9.90 -6.78
CA ILE A 324 -13.23 9.03 -5.68
C ILE A 324 -14.59 9.54 -5.15
N GLU A 325 -14.75 10.85 -4.93
CA GLU A 325 -16.00 11.44 -4.46
C GLU A 325 -17.17 11.28 -5.44
N GLN A 326 -16.91 11.12 -6.76
CA GLN A 326 -17.94 10.84 -7.75
C GLN A 326 -18.57 9.44 -7.57
N GLY A 327 -17.86 8.50 -6.96
CA GLY A 327 -18.41 7.23 -6.54
C GLY A 327 -18.41 6.11 -7.58
N ASP A 328 -17.98 6.34 -8.83
CA ASP A 328 -17.97 5.31 -9.88
C ASP A 328 -17.12 4.09 -9.52
N TRP A 329 -16.08 4.30 -8.74
CA TRP A 329 -15.13 3.26 -8.31
C TRP A 329 -15.81 2.13 -7.51
N GLN A 330 -16.87 2.40 -6.74
CA GLN A 330 -17.55 1.38 -5.95
C GLN A 330 -18.08 0.28 -6.85
N GLN A 331 -18.82 0.63 -7.89
CA GLN A 331 -19.36 -0.35 -8.82
C GLN A 331 -18.25 -1.03 -9.63
N GLN A 332 -17.23 -0.30 -10.02
CA GLN A 332 -16.07 -0.83 -10.75
C GLN A 332 -15.36 -1.91 -9.91
N VAL A 333 -15.09 -1.65 -8.64
CA VAL A 333 -14.44 -2.60 -7.73
C VAL A 333 -15.33 -3.80 -7.44
N VAL A 334 -16.64 -3.61 -7.25
CA VAL A 334 -17.62 -4.71 -7.10
C VAL A 334 -17.60 -5.62 -8.33
N ASN A 335 -17.54 -5.05 -9.53
CA ASN A 335 -17.49 -5.85 -10.76
C ASN A 335 -16.18 -6.66 -10.87
N ILE A 336 -15.04 -6.07 -10.48
CA ILE A 336 -13.74 -6.77 -10.45
C ILE A 336 -13.77 -7.90 -9.41
N GLU A 337 -14.29 -7.63 -8.21
CA GLU A 337 -14.41 -8.65 -7.16
C GLU A 337 -15.28 -9.83 -7.59
N ALA A 338 -16.44 -9.54 -8.19
CA ALA A 338 -17.33 -10.57 -8.72
C ALA A 338 -16.65 -11.42 -9.79
N PHE A 339 -15.89 -10.79 -10.68
CA PHE A 339 -15.09 -11.48 -11.70
C PHE A 339 -14.04 -12.41 -11.03
N PHE A 340 -13.29 -11.92 -10.06
CA PHE A 340 -12.30 -12.72 -9.35
C PHE A 340 -12.93 -13.88 -8.58
N ALA A 341 -14.06 -13.65 -7.91
CA ALA A 341 -14.81 -14.69 -7.20
C ALA A 341 -15.29 -15.83 -8.13
N GLU A 342 -15.60 -15.53 -9.38
CA GLU A 342 -16.01 -16.52 -10.37
C GLU A 342 -14.83 -17.26 -11.03
N HIS A 343 -13.72 -16.57 -11.29
CA HIS A 343 -12.66 -17.05 -12.18
C HIS A 343 -11.43 -17.58 -11.45
N LEU A 344 -11.02 -16.96 -10.34
CA LEU A 344 -9.82 -17.41 -9.62
C LEU A 344 -9.94 -18.82 -9.03
N PRO A 345 -11.07 -19.24 -8.43
CA PRO A 345 -11.20 -20.61 -7.93
C PRO A 345 -11.05 -21.71 -9.00
N LYS A 346 -11.28 -21.38 -10.27
CA LYS A 346 -11.05 -22.31 -11.38
C LYS A 346 -9.57 -22.68 -11.53
N LEU A 347 -8.67 -21.79 -11.10
CA LEU A 347 -7.22 -21.99 -11.12
C LEU A 347 -6.74 -22.96 -10.02
N ASP A 348 -7.52 -23.21 -8.97
CA ASP A 348 -7.19 -24.17 -7.92
C ASP A 348 -7.08 -25.61 -8.46
N ASN A 349 -7.63 -25.87 -9.66
CA ASN A 349 -7.49 -27.17 -10.34
C ASN A 349 -6.08 -27.41 -10.93
N PHE A 350 -5.22 -26.40 -11.01
CA PHE A 350 -3.83 -26.59 -11.47
C PHE A 350 -2.96 -27.15 -10.33
N PRO A 351 -2.20 -28.25 -10.57
CA PRO A 351 -1.38 -28.87 -9.51
C PRO A 351 -0.32 -27.97 -8.88
N LEU A 352 0.05 -26.88 -9.54
CA LEU A 352 1.01 -25.91 -9.05
C LEU A 352 0.39 -24.90 -8.08
N VAL A 353 -0.92 -24.77 -8.07
CA VAL A 353 -1.63 -23.80 -7.21
C VAL A 353 -1.83 -24.39 -5.82
N LYS A 354 -1.44 -23.62 -4.81
CA LYS A 354 -1.69 -23.92 -3.41
C LYS A 354 -3.07 -23.43 -2.98
N GLN A 355 -3.42 -22.21 -3.35
CA GLN A 355 -4.72 -21.59 -3.09
C GLN A 355 -4.89 -20.30 -3.89
N THR A 356 -6.14 -19.92 -4.13
CA THR A 356 -6.53 -18.60 -4.61
C THR A 356 -7.26 -17.81 -3.52
N ARG A 357 -7.21 -16.48 -3.60
CA ARG A 357 -7.96 -15.58 -2.71
C ARG A 357 -8.18 -14.22 -3.37
N TRP A 358 -9.19 -13.52 -2.95
CA TRP A 358 -9.53 -12.20 -3.49
C TRP A 358 -10.24 -11.34 -2.44
N LEU A 359 -10.20 -10.03 -2.64
CA LEU A 359 -11.00 -9.03 -1.93
C LEU A 359 -10.98 -7.73 -2.73
N GLY A 360 -12.15 -7.19 -3.05
CA GLY A 360 -12.25 -5.97 -3.87
C GLY A 360 -11.50 -6.11 -5.20
N ALA A 361 -10.66 -5.16 -5.53
CA ALA A 361 -9.82 -5.19 -6.74
C ALA A 361 -8.43 -5.83 -6.49
N ILE A 362 -8.39 -6.89 -5.71
CA ILE A 362 -7.20 -7.69 -5.42
C ILE A 362 -7.51 -9.15 -5.74
N GLY A 363 -6.71 -9.79 -6.60
CA GLY A 363 -6.75 -11.22 -6.87
C GLY A 363 -5.37 -11.85 -6.65
N VAL A 364 -5.32 -13.03 -6.05
CA VAL A 364 -4.05 -13.69 -5.68
C VAL A 364 -4.10 -15.16 -6.03
N VAL A 365 -3.06 -15.65 -6.69
CA VAL A 365 -2.79 -17.07 -6.92
C VAL A 365 -1.48 -17.41 -6.21
N GLU A 366 -1.55 -18.17 -5.14
CA GLU A 366 -0.38 -18.67 -4.42
C GLU A 366 0.00 -20.04 -4.94
N THR A 367 1.28 -20.22 -5.28
CA THR A 367 1.79 -21.47 -5.84
C THR A 367 2.63 -22.25 -4.82
N HIS A 368 2.78 -23.55 -5.02
CA HIS A 368 3.62 -24.41 -4.18
C HIS A 368 5.12 -24.07 -4.32
N PHE A 369 5.53 -23.58 -5.48
CA PHE A 369 6.92 -23.25 -5.81
C PHE A 369 7.09 -21.79 -6.15
N PRO A 370 8.26 -21.19 -5.87
CA PRO A 370 8.56 -19.82 -6.28
C PRO A 370 8.52 -19.67 -7.80
N VAL A 371 8.08 -18.51 -8.28
CA VAL A 371 8.09 -18.20 -9.71
C VAL A 371 9.53 -18.04 -10.25
N ASN A 372 9.75 -18.45 -11.49
CA ASN A 372 10.92 -18.11 -12.26
C ASN A 372 10.67 -16.80 -13.01
N MET A 373 11.13 -15.68 -12.41
CA MET A 373 10.79 -14.34 -12.88
C MET A 373 11.17 -14.07 -14.33
N GLU A 374 12.29 -14.61 -14.82
CA GLU A 374 12.77 -14.39 -16.17
C GLU A 374 11.81 -15.02 -17.19
N VAL A 375 11.40 -16.25 -16.92
CA VAL A 375 10.52 -17.02 -17.82
C VAL A 375 9.08 -16.50 -17.77
N ILE A 376 8.53 -16.37 -16.56
CA ILE A 376 7.11 -16.00 -16.40
C ILE A 376 6.84 -14.56 -16.87
N GLN A 377 7.81 -13.63 -16.68
CA GLN A 377 7.65 -12.25 -17.12
C GLN A 377 7.64 -12.15 -18.64
N ALA A 378 8.50 -12.90 -19.33
CA ALA A 378 8.53 -12.98 -20.79
C ALA A 378 7.21 -13.55 -21.34
N LEU A 379 6.72 -14.63 -20.74
CA LEU A 379 5.42 -15.23 -21.09
C LEU A 379 4.27 -14.23 -20.94
N PHE A 380 4.19 -13.49 -19.85
CA PHE A 380 3.14 -12.49 -19.66
C PHE A 380 3.18 -11.39 -20.73
N VAL A 381 4.37 -10.91 -21.08
CA VAL A 381 4.53 -9.91 -22.13
C VAL A 381 4.14 -10.47 -23.52
N GLU A 382 4.46 -11.72 -23.82
CA GLU A 382 4.04 -12.41 -25.06
C GLU A 382 2.51 -12.54 -25.14
N HIS A 383 1.84 -12.75 -24.01
CA HIS A 383 0.39 -12.83 -23.94
C HIS A 383 -0.29 -11.45 -23.80
N GLY A 384 0.49 -10.36 -23.90
CA GLY A 384 -0.03 -9.00 -23.91
C GLY A 384 -0.59 -8.55 -22.57
N VAL A 385 0.02 -8.98 -21.45
CA VAL A 385 -0.33 -8.55 -20.12
C VAL A 385 0.92 -8.13 -19.33
N TRP A 386 0.73 -7.23 -18.38
CA TRP A 386 1.75 -6.85 -17.42
C TRP A 386 1.35 -7.30 -16.02
N ILE A 387 2.00 -8.35 -15.53
CA ILE A 387 1.84 -8.91 -14.19
C ILE A 387 3.24 -9.05 -13.60
N ARG A 388 3.44 -8.62 -12.36
CA ARG A 388 4.74 -8.65 -11.67
C ARG A 388 4.67 -9.56 -10.44
N PRO A 389 4.84 -10.87 -10.57
CA PRO A 389 4.84 -11.81 -9.44
C PRO A 389 6.01 -11.56 -8.48
N PHE A 390 5.91 -12.09 -7.27
CA PHE A 390 7.05 -12.21 -6.36
C PHE A 390 6.95 -13.47 -5.49
N GLY A 391 8.11 -14.10 -5.23
CA GLY A 391 8.15 -15.33 -4.44
C GLY A 391 7.26 -16.42 -5.03
N ARG A 392 6.23 -16.80 -4.32
CA ARG A 392 5.21 -17.79 -4.73
C ARG A 392 3.89 -17.17 -5.15
N LEU A 393 3.84 -15.87 -5.34
CA LEU A 393 2.60 -15.12 -5.54
C LEU A 393 2.52 -14.55 -6.94
N ILE A 394 1.48 -14.93 -7.66
CA ILE A 394 1.01 -14.24 -8.85
C ILE A 394 -0.23 -13.47 -8.41
N TYR A 395 -0.21 -12.15 -8.49
CA TYR A 395 -1.28 -11.33 -7.95
C TYR A 395 -1.69 -10.23 -8.91
N LEU A 396 -2.95 -9.86 -8.84
CA LEU A 396 -3.59 -8.86 -9.68
C LEU A 396 -4.13 -7.71 -8.83
N MET A 397 -3.84 -6.52 -9.26
CA MET A 397 -4.37 -5.26 -8.72
C MET A 397 -4.67 -4.31 -9.88
N PRO A 398 -5.63 -4.66 -10.75
CA PRO A 398 -5.90 -3.89 -11.95
C PRO A 398 -6.40 -2.49 -11.60
N PRO A 399 -6.27 -1.50 -12.53
CA PRO A 399 -7.01 -0.25 -12.44
C PRO A 399 -8.52 -0.50 -12.34
N TYR A 400 -9.25 0.33 -11.59
CA TYR A 400 -10.69 0.10 -11.35
C TYR A 400 -11.53 0.16 -12.63
N ILE A 401 -11.05 0.89 -13.63
CA ILE A 401 -11.69 1.00 -14.95
C ILE A 401 -11.52 -0.25 -15.84
N SER A 402 -10.86 -1.30 -15.34
CA SER A 402 -10.68 -2.56 -16.09
C SER A 402 -12.03 -3.21 -16.39
N GLN A 403 -12.24 -3.57 -17.66
CA GLN A 403 -13.44 -4.24 -18.13
C GLN A 403 -13.26 -5.76 -18.11
N PRO A 404 -14.32 -6.57 -18.19
CA PRO A 404 -14.25 -8.03 -18.16
C PRO A 404 -13.22 -8.63 -19.11
N GLU A 405 -13.14 -8.14 -20.35
CA GLU A 405 -12.18 -8.61 -21.36
C GLU A 405 -10.70 -8.38 -20.95
N HIS A 406 -10.44 -7.32 -20.19
CA HIS A 406 -9.10 -7.08 -19.65
C HIS A 406 -8.77 -8.09 -18.55
N LEU A 407 -9.73 -8.35 -17.66
CA LEU A 407 -9.57 -9.30 -16.55
C LEU A 407 -9.46 -10.74 -17.05
N GLU A 408 -10.26 -11.13 -18.07
CA GLU A 408 -10.14 -12.42 -18.74
C GLU A 408 -8.73 -12.63 -19.27
N LYS A 409 -8.21 -11.66 -20.01
CA LYS A 409 -6.86 -11.73 -20.57
C LYS A 409 -5.77 -11.90 -19.51
N LEU A 410 -5.91 -11.25 -18.36
CA LEU A 410 -5.00 -11.40 -17.21
C LEU A 410 -5.06 -12.81 -16.64
N VAL A 411 -6.26 -13.34 -16.39
CA VAL A 411 -6.47 -14.68 -15.80
C VAL A 411 -6.05 -15.78 -16.77
N ASP A 412 -6.33 -15.63 -18.06
CA ASP A 412 -5.91 -16.58 -19.11
C ASP A 412 -4.37 -16.67 -19.21
N ALA A 413 -3.67 -15.53 -19.14
CA ALA A 413 -2.21 -15.52 -19.12
C ALA A 413 -1.65 -16.24 -17.88
N ILE A 414 -2.31 -16.10 -16.71
CA ILE A 414 -1.95 -16.86 -15.50
C ILE A 414 -2.19 -18.35 -15.73
N ALA A 415 -3.32 -18.76 -16.30
CA ALA A 415 -3.62 -20.18 -16.59
C ALA A 415 -2.58 -20.80 -17.54
N VAL A 416 -2.15 -20.05 -18.56
CA VAL A 416 -1.06 -20.49 -19.45
C VAL A 416 0.24 -20.67 -18.67
N ALA A 417 0.62 -19.73 -17.81
CA ALA A 417 1.83 -19.82 -16.99
C ALA A 417 1.78 -21.03 -16.04
N LEU A 418 0.62 -21.31 -15.44
CA LEU A 418 0.41 -22.48 -14.56
C LEU A 418 0.50 -23.82 -15.29
N SER A 419 0.34 -23.83 -16.63
CA SER A 419 0.50 -25.00 -17.47
C SER A 419 1.95 -25.25 -17.88
N GLN A 420 2.88 -24.34 -17.57
CA GLN A 420 4.29 -24.38 -17.96
C GLN A 420 5.20 -24.52 -16.74
N PRO A 421 5.70 -25.73 -16.43
CA PRO A 421 6.53 -25.96 -15.23
C PRO A 421 7.79 -25.08 -15.13
N GLU A 422 8.36 -24.69 -16.28
CA GLU A 422 9.53 -23.80 -16.36
C GLU A 422 9.29 -22.39 -15.83
N CYS A 423 8.03 -21.97 -15.70
CA CYS A 423 7.66 -20.73 -15.04
C CYS A 423 7.88 -20.76 -13.52
N PHE A 424 8.24 -21.91 -12.95
CA PHE A 424 8.41 -22.12 -11.51
C PHE A 424 9.74 -22.79 -11.19
N LYS A 425 10.33 -22.44 -10.06
CA LYS A 425 11.56 -23.03 -9.53
C LYS A 425 11.20 -24.24 -8.67
N GLN A 426 11.20 -25.42 -9.29
CA GLN A 426 10.97 -26.69 -8.58
C GLN A 426 12.22 -27.16 -7.85
#